data_1164c9c8e1541869c088c628710666d5
#
_entry.id   1164c9c8e1541869c088c628710666d5
#
_cell.length_a   1.000
_cell.length_b   1.000
_cell.length_c   1.000
_cell.angle_alpha   90.00
_cell.angle_beta   90.00
_cell.angle_gamma   90.00
#
_symmetry.space_group_name_H-M   'P 1'
#
loop_
_entity.id
_entity.type
_entity.pdbx_description
1 polymer ?
#
loop_
_entity_poly.entity_id
_entity_poly.type
_entity_poly.pdbx_seq_one_letter_code
_entity_poly.pdbx_strand_id
1 'polypeptide(L)'
;MKASIAVRALSPYIFVILSVGLISSGYNALPIYCGLAVVLYPVLVAMLANDWEKAGLVYRESTQVEVDVNVRGILITEQRRHLENLYFVSPEIMQAKLTRLARIKLLLCGAMFAVSLYELALQAEAQFALPAVNMLDINLLDICGLLIGLGAVLFLGHCARKSLSLYEACRHKNYLVHSYDEPGAQLYSATIALKGDNLQVRHTRIFDALLAWY
;
A
#
# COMPACT_ATOMS: atom_id res chain seq x y z
N MET A 1 -15.14 12.69 14.92
CA MET A 1 -13.92 13.04 14.18
C MET A 1 -12.60 12.80 14.93
N LYS A 2 -12.50 12.91 16.26
CA LYS A 2 -11.26 12.65 17.02
C LYS A 2 -10.85 11.17 17.10
N ALA A 3 -11.78 10.23 17.09
CA ALA A 3 -11.50 8.80 17.13
C ALA A 3 -10.76 8.26 15.87
N SER A 4 -11.01 8.83 14.70
CA SER A 4 -10.39 8.38 13.45
C SER A 4 -8.89 8.73 13.34
N ILE A 5 -8.45 9.79 14.02
CA ILE A 5 -7.03 10.21 14.01
C ILE A 5 -6.22 9.30 14.96
N ALA A 6 -6.77 8.98 16.13
CA ALA A 6 -6.13 8.07 17.08
C ALA A 6 -5.99 6.65 16.51
N VAL A 7 -7.01 6.15 15.80
CA VAL A 7 -6.96 4.83 15.14
C VAL A 7 -5.91 4.80 14.02
N ARG A 8 -5.77 5.87 13.24
CA ARG A 8 -4.71 5.96 12.20
C ARG A 8 -3.30 6.03 12.79
N ALA A 9 -3.12 6.72 13.92
CA ALA A 9 -1.82 6.80 14.61
C ALA A 9 -1.43 5.48 15.29
N LEU A 10 -2.41 4.72 15.81
CA LEU A 10 -2.21 3.41 16.45
C LEU A 10 -2.06 2.26 15.43
N SER A 11 -2.53 2.43 14.21
CA SER A 11 -2.51 1.40 13.15
C SER A 11 -1.13 0.74 12.96
N PRO A 12 0.01 1.47 12.80
CA PRO A 12 1.31 0.83 12.60
C PRO A 12 1.77 0.02 13.81
N TYR A 13 1.50 0.47 15.04
CA TYR A 13 1.88 -0.26 16.25
C TYR A 13 1.07 -1.55 16.42
N ILE A 14 -0.23 -1.50 16.14
CA ILE A 14 -1.10 -2.68 16.14
C ILE A 14 -0.59 -3.69 15.13
N PHE A 15 -0.21 -3.25 13.93
CA PHE A 15 0.37 -4.13 12.90
C PHE A 15 1.69 -4.77 13.33
N VAL A 16 2.58 -4.03 13.98
CA VAL A 16 3.83 -4.59 14.51
C VAL A 16 3.56 -5.65 15.57
N ILE A 17 2.66 -5.37 16.53
CA ILE A 17 2.31 -6.33 17.59
C ILE A 17 1.67 -7.59 16.99
N LEU A 18 0.72 -7.44 16.06
CA LEU A 18 0.12 -8.55 15.35
C LEU A 18 1.16 -9.34 14.54
N SER A 19 2.12 -8.65 13.92
CA SER A 19 3.19 -9.28 13.15
C SER A 19 4.10 -10.15 14.03
N VAL A 20 4.44 -9.70 15.24
CA VAL A 20 5.22 -10.50 16.21
C VAL A 20 4.43 -11.74 16.64
N GLY A 21 3.13 -11.60 16.93
CA GLY A 21 2.26 -12.73 17.25
C GLY A 21 2.14 -13.73 16.10
N LEU A 22 2.09 -13.26 14.85
CA LEU A 22 2.03 -14.10 13.66
C LEU A 22 3.32 -14.89 13.43
N ILE A 23 4.49 -14.28 13.65
CA ILE A 23 5.79 -14.96 13.54
C ILE A 23 5.85 -16.12 14.56
N SER A 24 5.40 -15.90 15.80
CA SER A 24 5.37 -16.95 16.82
C SER A 24 4.41 -18.10 16.47
N SER A 25 3.42 -17.84 15.63
CA SER A 25 2.46 -18.84 15.13
C SER A 25 2.89 -19.49 13.80
N GLY A 26 4.10 -19.19 13.29
CA GLY A 26 4.62 -19.75 12.04
C GLY A 26 4.14 -19.04 10.76
N TYR A 27 3.42 -17.91 10.86
CA TYR A 27 3.00 -17.10 9.71
C TYR A 27 3.95 -15.94 9.48
N ASN A 28 4.85 -16.08 8.50
CA ASN A 28 5.87 -15.08 8.19
C ASN A 28 5.48 -14.15 7.04
N ALA A 29 4.58 -14.58 6.16
CA ALA A 29 4.21 -13.83 4.95
C ALA A 29 3.70 -12.42 5.25
N LEU A 30 2.83 -12.24 6.24
CA LEU A 30 2.26 -10.93 6.56
C LEU A 30 3.28 -9.96 7.17
N PRO A 31 4.11 -10.34 8.16
CA PRO A 31 5.20 -9.49 8.64
C PRO A 31 6.20 -9.08 7.56
N ILE A 32 6.60 -10.03 6.70
CA ILE A 32 7.49 -9.76 5.57
C ILE A 32 6.83 -8.78 4.60
N TYR A 33 5.55 -8.99 4.27
CA TYR A 33 4.79 -8.07 3.43
C TYR A 33 4.76 -6.65 4.01
N CYS A 34 4.51 -6.50 5.31
CA CYS A 34 4.51 -5.20 5.97
C CYS A 34 5.87 -4.50 5.82
N GLY A 35 6.97 -5.19 6.04
CA GLY A 35 8.31 -4.64 5.83
C GLY A 35 8.57 -4.23 4.38
N LEU A 36 8.19 -5.08 3.44
CA LEU A 36 8.38 -4.82 2.01
C LEU A 36 7.46 -3.70 1.49
N ALA A 37 6.19 -3.71 1.85
CA ALA A 37 5.20 -2.76 1.34
C ALA A 37 5.27 -1.40 2.02
N VAL A 38 5.53 -1.34 3.34
CA VAL A 38 5.52 -0.09 4.12
C VAL A 38 6.89 0.59 4.10
N VAL A 39 7.99 -0.16 4.02
CA VAL A 39 9.34 0.41 4.08
C VAL A 39 10.05 0.31 2.74
N LEU A 40 10.25 -0.89 2.22
CA LEU A 40 11.11 -1.09 1.06
C LEU A 40 10.52 -0.49 -0.22
N TYR A 41 9.23 -0.72 -0.47
CA TYR A 41 8.57 -0.24 -1.68
C TYR A 41 8.52 1.30 -1.76
N PRO A 42 8.10 2.05 -0.71
CA PRO A 42 8.16 3.52 -0.72
C PRO A 42 9.57 4.07 -0.89
N VAL A 43 10.59 3.46 -0.26
CA VAL A 43 11.99 3.85 -0.44
C VAL A 43 12.43 3.66 -1.89
N LEU A 44 12.11 2.50 -2.49
CA LEU A 44 12.41 2.22 -3.89
C LEU A 44 11.72 3.22 -4.83
N VAL A 45 10.46 3.54 -4.58
CA VAL A 45 9.71 4.55 -5.35
C VAL A 45 10.35 5.92 -5.21
N ALA A 46 10.76 6.32 -4.01
CA ALA A 46 11.43 7.60 -3.76
C ALA A 46 12.79 7.69 -4.48
N MET A 47 13.58 6.60 -4.47
CA MET A 47 14.85 6.53 -5.20
C MET A 47 14.63 6.67 -6.71
N LEU A 48 13.68 5.91 -7.27
CA LEU A 48 13.35 6.00 -8.70
C LEU A 48 12.83 7.38 -9.09
N ALA A 49 11.99 8.01 -8.26
CA ALA A 49 11.50 9.37 -8.49
C ALA A 49 12.65 10.39 -8.51
N ASN A 50 13.62 10.27 -7.59
CA ASN A 50 14.80 11.12 -7.57
C ASN A 50 15.70 10.92 -8.83
N ASP A 51 15.85 9.68 -9.30
CA ASP A 51 16.59 9.42 -10.55
C ASP A 51 15.87 10.00 -11.77
N TRP A 52 14.55 9.95 -11.81
CA TRP A 52 13.76 10.56 -12.89
C TRP A 52 13.84 12.09 -12.87
N GLU A 53 13.86 12.69 -11.68
CA GLU A 53 14.03 14.13 -11.50
C GLU A 53 15.41 14.58 -12.00
N LYS A 54 16.48 13.87 -11.61
CA LYS A 54 17.85 14.15 -12.12
C LYS A 54 17.95 13.98 -13.63
N ALA A 55 17.17 13.08 -14.21
CA ALA A 55 17.09 12.89 -15.65
C ALA A 55 16.21 13.93 -16.39
N GLY A 56 15.58 14.89 -15.66
CA GLY A 56 14.69 15.89 -16.22
C GLY A 56 13.36 15.34 -16.75
N LEU A 57 12.96 14.13 -16.31
CA LEU A 57 11.73 13.46 -16.74
C LEU A 57 10.53 13.79 -15.85
N VAL A 58 10.81 14.26 -14.64
CA VAL A 58 9.82 14.55 -13.61
C VAL A 58 10.21 15.83 -12.88
N TYR A 59 9.22 16.65 -12.57
CA TYR A 59 9.35 17.80 -11.70
C TYR A 59 8.62 17.54 -10.39
N ARG A 60 9.24 17.91 -9.27
CA ARG A 60 8.59 17.92 -7.96
C ARG A 60 8.16 19.31 -7.61
N GLU A 61 6.90 19.47 -7.32
CA GLU A 61 6.42 20.67 -6.68
C GLU A 61 6.58 20.52 -5.16
N SER A 62 7.49 21.25 -4.57
CA SER A 62 7.60 21.37 -3.11
C SER A 62 6.54 22.36 -2.62
N THR A 63 5.30 21.95 -2.52
CA THR A 63 4.28 22.77 -1.89
C THR A 63 4.50 22.72 -0.38
N GLN A 64 5.20 23.71 0.15
CA GLN A 64 5.23 23.96 1.59
C GLN A 64 3.86 24.56 1.94
N VAL A 65 2.97 23.75 2.48
CA VAL A 65 1.70 24.25 3.03
C VAL A 65 1.97 24.66 4.45
N GLU A 66 1.96 25.97 4.69
CA GLU A 66 1.93 26.52 6.04
C GLU A 66 0.51 26.33 6.59
N VAL A 67 0.39 25.51 7.62
CA VAL A 67 -0.87 25.31 8.32
C VAL A 67 -0.79 25.98 9.68
N ASP A 68 -1.58 27.02 9.85
CA ASP A 68 -1.74 27.66 11.16
C ASP A 68 -2.58 26.76 12.07
N VAL A 69 -1.94 26.16 13.05
CA VAL A 69 -2.60 25.33 14.06
C VAL A 69 -2.73 26.13 15.36
N ASN A 70 -3.95 26.39 15.78
CA ASN A 70 -4.20 27.01 17.07
C ASN A 70 -4.12 25.95 18.19
N VAL A 71 -3.05 25.99 18.96
CA VAL A 71 -2.87 25.11 20.13
C VAL A 71 -3.03 25.96 21.39
N ARG A 72 -4.17 25.84 22.04
CA ARG A 72 -4.49 26.55 23.30
C ARG A 72 -4.37 28.09 23.21
N GLY A 73 -4.77 28.69 22.10
CA GLY A 73 -4.72 30.13 21.89
C GLY A 73 -3.38 30.65 21.33
N ILE A 74 -2.40 29.79 21.12
CA ILE A 74 -1.14 30.12 20.45
C ILE A 74 -1.21 29.62 19.02
N LEU A 75 -1.08 30.54 18.05
CA LEU A 75 -0.94 30.21 16.63
C LEU A 75 0.48 29.71 16.38
N ILE A 76 0.58 28.43 16.04
CA ILE A 76 1.85 27.80 15.62
C ILE A 76 1.74 27.54 14.14
N THR A 77 2.58 28.16 13.34
CA THR A 77 2.71 27.86 11.91
C THR A 77 3.53 26.60 11.73
N GLU A 78 2.87 25.51 11.41
CA GLU A 78 3.51 24.21 11.17
C GLU A 78 3.72 24.04 9.67
N GLN A 79 4.98 23.96 9.23
CA GLN A 79 5.30 23.63 7.85
C GLN A 79 5.10 22.12 7.62
N ARG A 80 3.99 21.73 7.03
CA ARG A 80 3.76 20.36 6.60
C ARG A 80 4.26 20.19 5.17
N ARG A 81 5.30 19.39 5.00
CA ARG A 81 5.63 18.85 3.69
C ARG A 81 4.55 17.86 3.28
N HIS A 82 3.64 18.27 2.42
CA HIS A 82 2.79 17.31 1.72
C HIS A 82 3.65 16.47 0.77
N LEU A 83 3.29 15.19 0.58
CA LEU A 83 3.86 14.33 -0.44
C LEU A 83 3.90 15.09 -1.76
N GLU A 84 5.12 15.35 -2.22
CA GLU A 84 5.44 16.18 -3.38
C GLU A 84 4.71 15.61 -4.59
N ASN A 85 3.96 16.46 -5.29
CA ASN A 85 3.33 16.07 -6.53
C ASN A 85 4.42 15.81 -7.56
N LEU A 86 4.35 14.66 -8.20
CA LEU A 86 5.20 14.34 -9.33
C LEU A 86 4.47 14.72 -10.62
N TYR A 87 5.08 15.63 -11.36
CA TYR A 87 4.65 16.04 -12.69
C TYR A 87 5.62 15.49 -13.72
N PHE A 88 5.10 14.95 -14.80
CA PHE A 88 5.87 14.33 -15.87
C PHE A 88 5.94 15.25 -17.09
N VAL A 89 7.07 15.23 -17.79
CA VAL A 89 7.29 16.03 -19.01
C VAL A 89 6.44 15.52 -20.18
N SER A 90 6.09 14.22 -20.19
CA SER A 90 5.27 13.64 -21.26
C SER A 90 4.32 12.57 -20.72
N PRO A 91 3.11 12.45 -21.30
CA PRO A 91 2.14 11.43 -20.90
C PRO A 91 2.62 9.99 -21.18
N GLU A 92 3.45 9.77 -22.22
CA GLU A 92 4.01 8.46 -22.54
C GLU A 92 5.02 8.02 -21.48
N ILE A 93 5.92 8.94 -21.07
CA ILE A 93 6.89 8.69 -20.00
C ILE A 93 6.15 8.40 -18.71
N MET A 94 5.14 9.20 -18.38
CA MET A 94 4.28 8.98 -17.22
C MET A 94 3.68 7.59 -17.23
N GLN A 95 3.04 7.17 -18.32
CA GLN A 95 2.43 5.85 -18.44
C GLN A 95 3.45 4.73 -18.25
N ALA A 96 4.61 4.81 -18.90
CA ALA A 96 5.65 3.80 -18.82
C ALA A 96 6.17 3.63 -17.37
N LYS A 97 6.41 4.76 -16.69
CA LYS A 97 6.93 4.77 -15.31
C LYS A 97 5.88 4.28 -14.31
N LEU A 98 4.64 4.75 -14.39
CA LEU A 98 3.53 4.32 -13.52
C LEU A 98 3.21 2.83 -13.71
N THR A 99 3.18 2.35 -14.95
CA THR A 99 2.97 0.92 -15.25
C THR A 99 4.09 0.05 -14.67
N ARG A 100 5.35 0.52 -14.73
CA ARG A 100 6.48 -0.18 -14.13
C ARG A 100 6.33 -0.29 -12.60
N LEU A 101 5.99 0.80 -11.92
CA LEU A 101 5.78 0.80 -10.47
C LEU A 101 4.60 -0.09 -10.07
N ALA A 102 3.47 0.01 -10.79
CA ALA A 102 2.29 -0.82 -10.54
C ALA A 102 2.60 -2.31 -10.74
N ARG A 103 3.45 -2.67 -11.74
CA ARG A 103 3.91 -4.05 -11.95
C ARG A 103 4.75 -4.56 -10.78
N ILE A 104 5.69 -3.75 -10.28
CA ILE A 104 6.52 -4.13 -9.13
C ILE A 104 5.63 -4.38 -7.90
N LYS A 105 4.67 -3.47 -7.63
CA LYS A 105 3.71 -3.63 -6.54
C LYS A 105 2.88 -4.90 -6.68
N LEU A 106 2.37 -5.18 -7.89
CA LEU A 106 1.58 -6.39 -8.17
C LEU A 106 2.39 -7.67 -7.94
N LEU A 107 3.64 -7.71 -8.41
CA LEU A 107 4.53 -8.86 -8.21
C LEU A 107 4.80 -9.09 -6.71
N LEU A 108 5.06 -8.01 -5.97
CA LEU A 108 5.28 -8.09 -4.53
C LEU A 108 4.03 -8.63 -3.81
N CYS A 109 2.86 -8.04 -4.05
CA CYS A 109 1.61 -8.49 -3.41
C CYS A 109 1.24 -9.92 -3.82
N GLY A 110 1.41 -10.27 -5.10
CA GLY A 110 1.12 -11.61 -5.62
C GLY A 110 2.04 -12.69 -5.04
N ALA A 111 3.35 -12.40 -4.94
CA ALA A 111 4.31 -13.31 -4.34
C ALA A 111 3.99 -13.55 -2.85
N MET A 112 3.71 -12.49 -2.09
CA MET A 112 3.38 -12.61 -0.67
C MET A 112 2.04 -13.32 -0.44
N PHE A 113 1.06 -13.13 -1.32
CA PHE A 113 -0.18 -13.89 -1.30
C PHE A 113 0.06 -15.39 -1.53
N ALA A 114 0.89 -15.75 -2.52
CA ALA A 114 1.26 -17.14 -2.79
C ALA A 114 2.00 -17.78 -1.60
N VAL A 115 2.94 -17.06 -0.97
CA VAL A 115 3.64 -17.53 0.24
C VAL A 115 2.65 -17.76 1.39
N SER A 116 1.71 -16.84 1.60
CA SER A 116 0.71 -16.97 2.66
C SER A 116 -0.23 -18.16 2.44
N LEU A 117 -0.60 -18.44 1.19
CA LEU A 117 -1.38 -19.65 0.85
C LEU A 117 -0.58 -20.92 1.15
N TYR A 118 0.71 -20.93 0.82
CA TYR A 118 1.58 -22.06 1.08
C TYR A 118 1.77 -22.31 2.60
N GLU A 119 2.00 -21.24 3.39
CA GLU A 119 2.08 -21.34 4.85
C GLU A 119 0.79 -21.89 5.47
N LEU A 120 -0.38 -21.42 5.00
CA LEU A 120 -1.68 -21.92 5.46
C LEU A 120 -1.87 -23.41 5.12
N ALA A 121 -1.48 -23.82 3.90
CA ALA A 121 -1.56 -25.22 3.49
C ALA A 121 -0.67 -26.13 4.35
N LEU A 122 0.58 -25.75 4.61
CA LEU A 122 1.50 -26.49 5.48
C LEU A 122 0.96 -26.65 6.89
N GLN A 123 0.37 -25.60 7.46
CA GLN A 123 -0.21 -25.68 8.80
C GLN A 123 -1.46 -26.56 8.84
N ALA A 124 -2.30 -26.48 7.81
CA ALA A 124 -3.45 -27.35 7.68
C ALA A 124 -3.00 -28.83 7.59
N GLU A 125 -2.01 -29.16 6.75
CA GLU A 125 -1.46 -30.50 6.66
C GLU A 125 -0.91 -31.01 8.01
N ALA A 126 -0.14 -30.17 8.72
CA ALA A 126 0.42 -30.54 10.01
C ALA A 126 -0.67 -30.85 11.05
N GLN A 127 -1.81 -30.18 11.02
CA GLN A 127 -2.92 -30.43 11.94
C GLN A 127 -3.77 -31.64 11.54
N PHE A 128 -3.96 -31.90 10.25
CA PHE A 128 -4.78 -33.02 9.78
C PHE A 128 -4.00 -34.32 9.58
N ALA A 129 -2.66 -34.28 9.51
CA ALA A 129 -1.81 -35.45 9.36
C ALA A 129 -1.60 -36.25 10.67
N LEU A 130 -1.99 -35.71 11.83
CA LEU A 130 -1.95 -36.42 13.08
C LEU A 130 -3.00 -37.55 13.08
N PRO A 131 -2.59 -38.84 13.23
CA PRO A 131 -3.53 -39.96 13.18
C PRO A 131 -4.52 -39.82 14.33
N ALA A 132 -5.81 -39.81 14.01
CA ALA A 132 -6.99 -40.07 14.85
C ALA A 132 -6.81 -39.87 16.38
N VAL A 133 -6.11 -38.87 16.80
CA VAL A 133 -6.11 -38.38 18.18
C VAL A 133 -7.45 -37.70 18.38
N ASN A 134 -8.22 -38.20 19.34
CA ASN A 134 -9.58 -37.80 19.72
C ASN A 134 -9.92 -36.37 19.33
N MET A 135 -11.02 -36.16 18.60
CA MET A 135 -11.53 -34.84 18.18
C MET A 135 -11.69 -33.83 19.34
N LEU A 136 -11.50 -34.28 20.59
CA LEU A 136 -11.55 -33.48 21.82
C LEU A 136 -10.23 -32.81 22.19
N ASP A 137 -9.11 -33.18 21.55
CA ASP A 137 -7.77 -32.59 21.86
C ASP A 137 -7.32 -31.51 20.89
N ILE A 138 -8.21 -30.98 20.03
CA ILE A 138 -7.89 -29.80 19.21
C ILE A 138 -7.73 -28.62 20.15
N ASN A 139 -6.49 -28.18 20.33
CA ASN A 139 -6.18 -27.02 21.16
C ASN A 139 -6.82 -25.77 20.59
N LEU A 140 -7.46 -24.94 21.42
CA LEU A 140 -8.02 -23.65 21.03
C LEU A 140 -6.98 -22.78 20.29
N LEU A 141 -5.70 -22.90 20.65
CA LEU A 141 -4.57 -22.22 20.01
C LEU A 141 -4.40 -22.60 18.53
N ASP A 142 -4.62 -23.86 18.17
CA ASP A 142 -4.48 -24.33 16.80
C ASP A 142 -5.60 -23.77 15.90
N ILE A 143 -6.82 -23.72 16.41
CA ILE A 143 -7.95 -23.10 15.73
C ILE A 143 -7.70 -21.59 15.54
N CYS A 144 -7.24 -20.91 16.59
CA CYS A 144 -6.89 -19.50 16.49
C CYS A 144 -5.78 -19.25 15.46
N GLY A 145 -4.75 -20.11 15.40
CA GLY A 145 -3.70 -20.05 14.41
C GLY A 145 -4.23 -20.12 12.97
N LEU A 146 -5.08 -21.12 12.68
CA LEU A 146 -5.71 -21.26 11.36
C LEU A 146 -6.59 -20.05 10.98
N LEU A 147 -7.38 -19.53 11.92
CA LEU A 147 -8.22 -18.35 11.66
C LEU A 147 -7.37 -17.11 11.36
N ILE A 148 -6.27 -16.94 12.08
CA ILE A 148 -5.31 -15.85 11.84
C ILE A 148 -4.66 -16.01 10.46
N GLY A 149 -4.23 -17.22 10.10
CA GLY A 149 -3.66 -17.51 8.78
C GLY A 149 -4.65 -17.26 7.65
N LEU A 150 -5.90 -17.68 7.82
CA LEU A 150 -6.97 -17.37 6.87
C LEU A 150 -7.18 -15.86 6.71
N GLY A 151 -7.18 -15.12 7.83
CA GLY A 151 -7.25 -13.66 7.82
C GLY A 151 -6.10 -13.02 7.05
N ALA A 152 -4.86 -13.52 7.22
CA ALA A 152 -3.69 -13.05 6.48
C ALA A 152 -3.83 -13.32 4.98
N VAL A 153 -4.28 -14.51 4.58
CA VAL A 153 -4.54 -14.86 3.16
C VAL A 153 -5.59 -13.96 2.55
N LEU A 154 -6.72 -13.71 3.24
CA LEU A 154 -7.78 -12.84 2.76
C LEU A 154 -7.29 -11.39 2.60
N PHE A 155 -6.51 -10.88 3.55
CA PHE A 155 -5.93 -9.55 3.49
C PHE A 155 -4.94 -9.41 2.32
N LEU A 156 -3.98 -10.34 2.19
CA LEU A 156 -3.00 -10.31 1.09
C LEU A 156 -3.65 -10.52 -0.27
N GLY A 157 -4.69 -11.35 -0.35
CA GLY A 157 -5.51 -11.52 -1.56
C GLY A 157 -6.24 -10.22 -1.95
N HIS A 158 -6.76 -9.48 -0.97
CA HIS A 158 -7.34 -8.17 -1.20
C HIS A 158 -6.29 -7.17 -1.72
N CYS A 159 -5.10 -7.12 -1.12
CA CYS A 159 -3.99 -6.28 -1.56
C CYS A 159 -3.54 -6.63 -2.99
N ALA A 160 -3.42 -7.92 -3.32
CA ALA A 160 -3.07 -8.39 -4.66
C ALA A 160 -4.13 -7.98 -5.69
N ARG A 161 -5.42 -8.16 -5.38
CA ARG A 161 -6.53 -7.75 -6.24
C ARG A 161 -6.54 -6.24 -6.50
N LYS A 162 -6.32 -5.42 -5.47
CA LYS A 162 -6.23 -3.95 -5.61
C LYS A 162 -5.02 -3.55 -6.45
N SER A 163 -3.87 -4.21 -6.25
CA SER A 163 -2.66 -3.97 -7.04
C SER A 163 -2.84 -4.38 -8.50
N LEU A 164 -3.59 -5.46 -8.79
CA LEU A 164 -3.95 -5.86 -10.14
C LEU A 164 -4.82 -4.81 -10.82
N SER A 165 -5.88 -4.36 -10.15
CA SER A 165 -6.76 -3.30 -10.68
C SER A 165 -5.98 -2.02 -10.99
N LEU A 166 -5.04 -1.63 -10.12
CA LEU A 166 -4.18 -0.47 -10.36
C LEU A 166 -3.24 -0.68 -11.56
N TYR A 167 -2.65 -1.88 -11.69
CA TYR A 167 -1.80 -2.22 -12.82
C TYR A 167 -2.58 -2.19 -14.14
N GLU A 168 -3.78 -2.76 -14.18
CA GLU A 168 -4.66 -2.72 -15.35
C GLU A 168 -5.04 -1.29 -15.72
N ALA A 169 -5.37 -0.45 -14.74
CA ALA A 169 -5.65 0.96 -14.98
C ALA A 169 -4.47 1.70 -15.59
N CYS A 170 -3.25 1.48 -15.08
CA CYS A 170 -2.04 2.06 -15.64
C CYS A 170 -1.74 1.53 -17.06
N ARG A 171 -1.93 0.23 -17.30
CA ARG A 171 -1.66 -0.42 -18.59
C ARG A 171 -2.63 0.04 -19.69
N HIS A 172 -3.92 0.11 -19.36
CA HIS A 172 -4.99 0.43 -20.32
C HIS A 172 -5.33 1.93 -20.38
N LYS A 173 -4.55 2.78 -19.71
CA LYS A 173 -4.79 4.24 -19.63
C LYS A 173 -6.16 4.62 -19.05
N ASN A 174 -6.72 3.79 -18.16
CA ASN A 174 -7.98 4.07 -17.50
C ASN A 174 -7.80 5.04 -16.33
N TYR A 175 -7.26 6.23 -16.64
CA TYR A 175 -7.04 7.33 -15.69
C TYR A 175 -7.20 8.66 -16.41
N LEU A 176 -7.49 9.70 -15.64
CA LEU A 176 -7.59 11.06 -16.16
C LEU A 176 -6.21 11.72 -16.14
N VAL A 177 -5.80 12.27 -17.27
CA VAL A 177 -4.57 13.04 -17.39
C VAL A 177 -4.90 14.51 -17.24
N HIS A 178 -4.19 15.18 -16.37
CA HIS A 178 -4.26 16.64 -16.18
C HIS A 178 -2.98 17.26 -16.74
N SER A 179 -3.15 18.29 -17.58
CA SER A 179 -2.05 19.09 -18.09
C SER A 179 -1.97 20.42 -17.33
N TYR A 180 -0.77 20.87 -17.07
CA TYR A 180 -0.46 22.13 -16.41
C TYR A 180 0.53 22.88 -17.28
N ASP A 181 0.19 24.11 -17.64
CA ASP A 181 1.05 24.96 -18.43
C ASP A 181 1.92 25.80 -17.49
N GLU A 182 3.20 25.49 -17.40
CA GLU A 182 4.20 26.32 -16.73
C GLU A 182 5.02 27.12 -17.76
N PRO A 183 5.60 28.26 -17.39
CA PRO A 183 6.42 29.06 -18.31
C PRO A 183 7.58 28.21 -18.87
N GLY A 184 7.42 27.74 -20.11
CA GLY A 184 8.43 26.97 -20.84
C GLY A 184 8.28 25.45 -20.84
N ALA A 185 7.30 24.87 -20.15
CA ALA A 185 7.07 23.42 -20.16
C ALA A 185 5.60 23.08 -19.91
N GLN A 186 5.09 22.07 -20.63
CA GLN A 186 3.80 21.46 -20.33
C GLN A 186 4.03 20.23 -19.44
N LEU A 187 3.40 20.23 -18.26
CA LEU A 187 3.56 19.18 -17.25
C LEU A 187 2.29 18.34 -17.15
N TYR A 188 2.44 17.07 -16.82
CA TYR A 188 1.34 16.11 -16.78
C TYR A 188 1.27 15.38 -15.44
N SER A 189 0.06 15.25 -14.91
CA SER A 189 -0.23 14.38 -13.77
C SER A 189 -1.44 13.48 -14.07
N ALA A 190 -1.62 12.42 -13.28
CA ALA A 190 -2.71 11.48 -13.51
C ALA A 190 -3.50 11.21 -12.23
N THR A 191 -4.83 11.13 -12.37
CA THR A 191 -5.74 10.72 -11.30
C THR A 191 -6.53 9.49 -11.72
N ILE A 192 -6.74 8.57 -10.79
CA ILE A 192 -7.55 7.36 -10.98
C ILE A 192 -8.84 7.47 -10.18
N ALA A 193 -9.93 7.03 -10.77
CA ALA A 193 -11.21 6.89 -10.09
C ALA A 193 -11.22 5.55 -9.35
N LEU A 194 -11.07 5.57 -8.04
CA LEU A 194 -11.21 4.40 -7.19
C LEU A 194 -12.65 4.32 -6.69
N LYS A 195 -13.29 3.15 -6.90
CA LYS A 195 -14.61 2.88 -6.36
C LYS A 195 -14.46 2.63 -4.85
N GLY A 196 -14.96 3.55 -4.03
CA GLY A 196 -15.03 3.37 -2.58
C GLY A 196 -16.15 2.40 -2.19
N ASP A 197 -16.12 1.90 -0.95
CA ASP A 197 -17.06 0.92 -0.42
C ASP A 197 -18.53 1.42 -0.44
N ASN A 198 -18.74 2.74 -0.47
CA ASN A 198 -20.07 3.39 -0.50
C ASN A 198 -20.51 3.81 -1.91
N LEU A 199 -20.05 3.15 -2.98
CA LEU A 199 -20.36 3.51 -4.38
C LEU A 199 -19.92 4.93 -4.79
N GLN A 200 -19.29 5.69 -3.90
CA GLN A 200 -18.76 7.00 -4.22
C GLN A 200 -17.43 6.84 -4.99
N VAL A 201 -17.38 7.42 -6.17
CA VAL A 201 -16.14 7.49 -6.96
C VAL A 201 -15.23 8.54 -6.33
N ARG A 202 -14.12 8.11 -5.76
CA ARG A 202 -13.09 9.00 -5.23
C ARG A 202 -11.96 9.11 -6.25
N HIS A 203 -11.72 10.32 -6.72
CA HIS A 203 -10.54 10.62 -7.54
C HIS A 203 -9.31 10.71 -6.63
N THR A 204 -8.34 9.84 -6.87
CA THR A 204 -7.07 9.80 -6.12
C THR A 204 -5.93 9.91 -7.12
N ARG A 205 -4.86 10.61 -6.77
CA ARG A 205 -3.67 10.64 -7.61
C ARG A 205 -3.11 9.23 -7.74
N ILE A 206 -2.70 8.84 -8.93
CA ILE A 206 -2.17 7.48 -9.16
C ILE A 206 -0.96 7.21 -8.28
N PHE A 207 -0.13 8.23 -8.04
CA PHE A 207 1.06 8.10 -7.21
C PHE A 207 0.70 7.81 -5.75
N ASP A 208 -0.33 8.47 -5.20
CA ASP A 208 -0.85 8.18 -3.86
C ASP A 208 -1.44 6.76 -3.78
N ALA A 209 -2.14 6.32 -4.83
CA ALA A 209 -2.66 4.96 -4.92
C ALA A 209 -1.53 3.90 -5.03
N LEU A 210 -0.41 4.24 -5.66
CA LEU A 210 0.77 3.37 -5.71
C LEU A 210 1.42 3.22 -4.34
N LEU A 211 1.51 4.30 -3.57
CA LEU A 211 2.11 4.30 -2.23
C LEU A 211 1.15 3.78 -1.14
N ALA A 212 -0.17 3.78 -1.40
CA ALA A 212 -1.13 3.23 -0.45
C ALA A 212 -0.87 1.73 -0.26
N TRP A 213 -0.73 1.34 0.98
CA TRP A 213 -0.77 -0.06 1.40
C TRP A 213 -2.17 -0.30 1.97
N TYR A 214 -2.93 -1.11 1.31
CA TYR A 214 -4.38 -1.28 1.59
C TYR A 214 -4.62 -2.20 2.77
#